data_e364cb8c6bc45bea59a778c8a3b82dec
#
_entry.id   e364cb8c6bc45bea59a778c8a3b82dec
#
_cell.length_a   1.000
_cell.length_b   1.000
_cell.length_c   1.000
_cell.angle_alpha   90.00
_cell.angle_beta   90.00
_cell.angle_gamma   90.00
#
_symmetry.space_group_name_H-M   'P 1'
#
loop_
_entity.id
_entity.type
_entity.pdbx_description
1 polymer ?
#
loop_
_entity_poly.entity_id
_entity_poly.type
_entity_poly.pdbx_seq_one_letter_code
_entity_poly.pdbx_strand_id
1 'polypeptide(L)'
;NDTIYAQPLLFIIEYALGKQLIAWGVEPNIMIGHSIGEFAAFCLAGMISVEDAVILVSERASLMHAINKGKMYSVHSEEEVIMPLLPAGLSIAAINTKDLLVVSGNEDVMEKFLQIADENGITYGQLHTSAAFHSCLMEPVLADFYEVAKKVTFNPAKIRIASTLN
;
A
#
# COMPACT_ATOMS: atom_id res chain seq x y z
N ASN A 1 4.44 11.69 10.53
CA ASN A 1 3.80 10.47 9.98
C ASN A 1 4.78 9.31 10.03
N ASP A 2 4.90 8.67 11.20
CA ASP A 2 5.76 7.51 11.37
C ASP A 2 4.96 6.24 11.03
N THR A 3 5.41 5.45 10.06
CA THR A 3 4.70 4.29 9.55
C THR A 3 4.49 3.21 10.61
N ILE A 4 5.38 3.14 11.62
CA ILE A 4 5.28 2.16 12.70
C ILE A 4 4.00 2.34 13.55
N TYR A 5 3.50 3.57 13.64
CA TYR A 5 2.25 3.88 14.32
C TYR A 5 1.08 4.07 13.35
N ALA A 6 1.35 4.65 12.18
CA ALA A 6 0.30 5.00 11.22
C ALA A 6 -0.43 3.75 10.70
N GLN A 7 0.30 2.68 10.34
CA GLN A 7 -0.32 1.48 9.81
C GLN A 7 -1.24 0.78 10.81
N PRO A 8 -0.80 0.48 12.07
CA PRO A 8 -1.69 -0.11 13.06
C PRO A 8 -2.89 0.77 13.41
N LEU A 9 -2.71 2.09 13.51
CA LEU A 9 -3.81 3.00 13.80
C LEU A 9 -4.85 3.05 12.68
N LEU A 10 -4.42 3.10 11.41
CA LEU A 10 -5.33 3.04 10.27
C LEU A 10 -6.10 1.72 10.26
N PHE A 11 -5.42 0.59 10.42
CA PHE A 11 -6.07 -0.72 10.50
C PHE A 11 -7.15 -0.76 11.60
N ILE A 12 -6.82 -0.29 12.81
CA ILE A 12 -7.76 -0.30 13.94
C ILE A 12 -9.01 0.55 13.62
N ILE A 13 -8.82 1.75 13.07
CA ILE A 13 -9.92 2.66 12.73
C ILE A 13 -10.77 2.05 11.62
N GLU A 14 -10.16 1.54 10.56
CA GLU A 14 -10.86 0.93 9.42
C GLU A 14 -11.65 -0.30 9.84
N TYR A 15 -11.03 -1.19 10.62
CA TYR A 15 -11.69 -2.37 11.15
C TYR A 15 -12.87 -2.02 12.08
N ALA A 16 -12.64 -1.10 13.04
CA ALA A 16 -13.69 -0.69 13.98
C ALA A 16 -14.88 -0.01 13.26
N LEU A 17 -14.59 0.86 12.29
CA LEU A 17 -15.62 1.50 11.47
C LEU A 17 -16.39 0.48 10.62
N GLY A 18 -15.69 -0.45 9.97
CA GLY A 18 -16.31 -1.53 9.20
C GLY A 18 -17.22 -2.41 10.07
N LYS A 19 -16.77 -2.79 11.26
CA LYS A 19 -17.59 -3.52 12.25
C LYS A 19 -18.84 -2.72 12.66
N GLN A 20 -18.68 -1.42 12.88
CA GLN A 20 -19.80 -0.55 13.27
C GLN A 20 -20.83 -0.41 12.14
N LEU A 21 -20.39 -0.25 10.89
CA LEU A 21 -21.28 -0.19 9.73
C LEU A 21 -22.08 -1.50 9.57
N ILE A 22 -21.41 -2.64 9.70
CA ILE A 22 -22.08 -3.96 9.65
C ILE A 22 -23.06 -4.10 10.81
N ALA A 23 -22.73 -3.66 12.02
CA ALA A 23 -23.63 -3.67 13.16
C ALA A 23 -24.86 -2.75 12.96
N TRP A 24 -24.75 -1.71 12.16
CA TRP A 24 -25.87 -0.85 11.75
C TRP A 24 -26.69 -1.41 10.58
N GLY A 25 -26.38 -2.61 10.11
CA GLY A 25 -27.14 -3.31 9.07
C GLY A 25 -26.60 -3.11 7.65
N VAL A 26 -25.41 -2.56 7.48
CA VAL A 26 -24.75 -2.53 6.16
C VAL A 26 -24.29 -3.95 5.81
N GLU A 27 -24.77 -4.49 4.71
CA GLU A 27 -24.41 -5.82 4.20
C GLU A 27 -23.53 -5.68 2.96
N PRO A 28 -22.20 -5.70 3.10
CA PRO A 28 -21.29 -5.55 1.96
C PRO A 28 -21.30 -6.81 1.08
N ASN A 29 -21.53 -6.65 -0.22
CA ASN A 29 -21.43 -7.73 -1.21
C ASN A 29 -20.00 -8.01 -1.65
N ILE A 30 -19.17 -6.96 -1.61
CA ILE A 30 -17.74 -7.01 -1.97
C ILE A 30 -17.01 -5.94 -1.16
N MET A 31 -15.77 -6.24 -0.82
CA MET A 31 -14.86 -5.30 -0.16
C MET A 31 -13.63 -5.06 -1.04
N ILE A 32 -13.09 -3.87 -0.95
CA ILE A 32 -11.81 -3.51 -1.56
C ILE A 32 -11.02 -2.73 -0.52
N GLY A 33 -9.73 -2.99 -0.43
CA GLY A 33 -8.80 -2.27 0.42
C GLY A 33 -7.61 -1.77 -0.38
N HIS A 34 -7.13 -0.57 -0.07
CA HIS A 34 -5.89 -0.05 -0.64
C HIS A 34 -4.74 -0.27 0.36
N SER A 35 -3.71 -1.02 -0.03
CA SER A 35 -2.54 -1.31 0.80
C SER A 35 -2.92 -1.87 2.18
N ILE A 36 -2.77 -1.08 3.26
CA ILE A 36 -3.12 -1.51 4.63
C ILE A 36 -4.62 -1.84 4.79
N GLY A 37 -5.49 -1.21 4.01
CA GLY A 37 -6.94 -1.45 4.03
C GLY A 37 -7.33 -2.87 3.61
N GLU A 38 -6.47 -3.61 2.88
CA GLU A 38 -6.72 -5.03 2.57
C GLU A 38 -6.75 -5.89 3.84
N PHE A 39 -5.93 -5.59 4.86
CA PHE A 39 -5.96 -6.32 6.13
C PHE A 39 -7.27 -6.11 6.88
N ALA A 40 -7.83 -4.90 6.86
CA ALA A 40 -9.15 -4.63 7.42
C ALA A 40 -10.24 -5.41 6.65
N ALA A 41 -10.17 -5.43 5.33
CA ALA A 41 -11.08 -6.21 4.49
C ALA A 41 -10.97 -7.72 4.77
N PHE A 42 -9.75 -8.28 4.93
CA PHE A 42 -9.54 -9.68 5.29
C PHE A 42 -10.16 -10.05 6.63
N CYS A 43 -10.02 -9.20 7.65
CA CYS A 43 -10.66 -9.41 8.95
C CYS A 43 -12.19 -9.35 8.86
N LEU A 44 -12.74 -8.33 8.21
CA LEU A 44 -14.19 -8.15 8.08
C LEU A 44 -14.82 -9.28 7.26
N ALA A 45 -14.11 -9.81 6.27
CA ALA A 45 -14.52 -10.96 5.48
C ALA A 45 -14.32 -12.31 6.20
N GLY A 46 -13.70 -12.31 7.39
CA GLY A 46 -13.45 -13.51 8.18
C GLY A 46 -12.32 -14.40 7.67
N MET A 47 -11.43 -13.87 6.83
CA MET A 47 -10.25 -14.61 6.33
C MET A 47 -9.18 -14.78 7.40
N ILE A 48 -8.96 -13.79 8.22
CA ILE A 48 -8.01 -13.81 9.33
C ILE A 48 -8.66 -13.27 10.61
N SER A 49 -8.14 -13.68 11.77
CA SER A 49 -8.55 -13.11 13.05
C SER A 49 -8.06 -11.66 13.19
N VAL A 50 -8.68 -10.87 14.06
CA VAL A 50 -8.20 -9.51 14.33
C VAL A 50 -6.85 -9.54 15.04
N GLU A 51 -6.62 -10.54 15.88
CA GLU A 51 -5.36 -10.78 16.58
C GLU A 51 -4.22 -11.03 15.59
N ASP A 52 -4.42 -11.93 14.62
CA ASP A 52 -3.45 -12.21 13.57
C ASP A 52 -3.20 -10.99 12.68
N ALA A 53 -4.25 -10.25 12.34
CA ALA A 53 -4.10 -9.03 11.54
C ALA A 53 -3.29 -7.95 12.27
N VAL A 54 -3.50 -7.77 13.59
CA VAL A 54 -2.70 -6.82 14.39
C VAL A 54 -1.22 -7.23 14.36
N ILE A 55 -0.91 -8.53 14.47
CA ILE A 55 0.46 -9.02 14.37
C ILE A 55 1.03 -8.71 12.99
N LEU A 56 0.33 -9.10 11.91
CA LEU A 56 0.79 -8.85 10.54
C LEU A 56 1.03 -7.37 10.25
N VAL A 57 0.08 -6.52 10.63
CA VAL A 57 0.16 -5.07 10.40
C VAL A 57 1.30 -4.43 11.18
N SER A 58 1.50 -4.86 12.44
CA SER A 58 2.58 -4.34 13.29
C SER A 58 3.95 -4.76 12.78
N GLU A 59 4.12 -6.01 12.40
CA GLU A 59 5.37 -6.51 11.81
C GLU A 59 5.65 -5.84 10.45
N ARG A 60 4.63 -5.71 9.59
CA ARG A 60 4.75 -4.98 8.33
C ARG A 60 5.23 -3.54 8.57
N ALA A 61 4.62 -2.85 9.51
CA ALA A 61 4.97 -1.48 9.87
C ALA A 61 6.42 -1.37 10.37
N SER A 62 6.84 -2.30 11.23
CA SER A 62 8.20 -2.36 11.77
C SER A 62 9.25 -2.63 10.69
N LEU A 63 9.02 -3.61 9.85
CA LEU A 63 9.91 -3.97 8.75
C LEU A 63 10.04 -2.83 7.73
N MET A 64 8.94 -2.20 7.37
CA MET A 64 8.94 -1.05 6.44
C MET A 64 9.58 0.19 7.06
N HIS A 65 9.39 0.42 8.37
CA HIS A 65 10.05 1.52 9.10
C HIS A 65 11.57 1.38 9.10
N ALA A 66 12.09 0.16 9.21
CA ALA A 66 13.54 -0.10 9.21
C ALA A 66 14.22 0.30 7.89
N ILE A 67 13.50 0.31 6.77
CA ILE A 67 14.03 0.72 5.47
C ILE A 67 14.20 2.24 5.41
N ASN A 68 13.21 3.03 5.79
CA ASN A 68 13.17 4.50 5.88
C ASN A 68 13.99 5.21 4.78
N LYS A 69 13.81 4.82 3.51
CA LYS A 69 14.57 5.32 2.35
C LYS A 69 13.64 5.59 1.18
N GLY A 70 14.11 6.46 0.28
CA GLY A 70 13.44 6.77 -0.98
C GLY A 70 12.33 7.79 -0.85
N LYS A 71 11.67 8.05 -1.96
CA LYS A 71 10.62 9.07 -2.12
C LYS A 71 9.43 8.51 -2.87
N MET A 72 8.29 9.16 -2.67
CA MET A 72 7.05 8.91 -3.40
C MET A 72 6.49 10.21 -3.95
N TYR A 73 5.98 10.16 -5.17
CA TYR A 73 5.35 11.30 -5.84
C TYR A 73 4.04 10.88 -6.49
N SER A 74 3.03 11.72 -6.34
CA SER A 74 1.85 11.65 -7.22
C SER A 74 2.24 12.24 -8.58
N VAL A 75 1.80 11.61 -9.65
CA VAL A 75 2.13 11.99 -11.03
C VAL A 75 0.83 12.04 -11.83
N HIS A 76 0.55 13.20 -12.45
CA HIS A 76 -0.64 13.39 -13.26
C HIS A 76 -0.36 12.99 -14.71
N SER A 77 -0.57 11.72 -15.02
CA SER A 77 -0.41 11.14 -16.34
C SER A 77 -1.04 9.75 -16.42
N GLU A 78 -1.18 9.19 -17.61
CA GLU A 78 -1.59 7.80 -17.84
C GLU A 78 -0.40 6.84 -17.70
N GLU A 79 -0.67 5.58 -17.35
CA GLU A 79 0.37 4.55 -17.16
C GLU A 79 1.21 4.35 -18.43
N GLU A 80 0.57 4.30 -19.59
CA GLU A 80 1.22 4.08 -20.89
C GLU A 80 2.24 5.19 -21.23
N VAL A 81 2.04 6.40 -20.72
CA VAL A 81 2.96 7.53 -20.89
C VAL A 81 4.15 7.42 -19.92
N ILE A 82 3.90 7.01 -18.69
CA ILE A 82 4.92 6.95 -17.64
C ILE A 82 5.83 5.73 -17.78
N MET A 83 5.30 4.57 -18.13
CA MET A 83 6.07 3.32 -18.20
C MET A 83 7.35 3.43 -19.04
N PRO A 84 7.35 4.00 -20.26
CA PRO A 84 8.57 4.14 -21.05
C PRO A 84 9.56 5.18 -20.52
N LEU A 85 9.11 6.09 -19.65
CA LEU A 85 9.92 7.15 -19.05
C LEU A 85 10.50 6.74 -17.69
N LEU A 86 10.03 5.62 -17.11
CA LEU A 86 10.34 5.23 -15.74
C LEU A 86 11.73 4.56 -15.67
N PRO A 87 12.72 5.17 -15.00
CA PRO A 87 14.04 4.56 -14.86
C PRO A 87 14.03 3.33 -13.95
N ALA A 88 14.97 2.41 -14.16
CA ALA A 88 15.21 1.31 -13.24
C ALA A 88 15.52 1.81 -11.82
N GLY A 89 14.86 1.21 -10.81
CA GLY A 89 14.92 1.66 -9.41
C GLY A 89 13.73 2.49 -8.95
N LEU A 90 12.80 2.80 -9.87
CA LEU A 90 11.47 3.31 -9.57
C LEU A 90 10.40 2.29 -9.95
N SER A 91 9.26 2.40 -9.29
CA SER A 91 8.08 1.56 -9.52
C SER A 91 6.82 2.43 -9.56
N ILE A 92 5.83 2.05 -10.35
CA ILE A 92 4.47 2.57 -10.18
C ILE A 92 3.90 1.88 -8.93
N ALA A 93 3.77 2.63 -7.87
CA ALA A 93 3.32 2.13 -6.56
C ALA A 93 1.78 2.00 -6.50
N ALA A 94 1.06 2.83 -7.23
CA ALA A 94 -0.39 2.80 -7.32
C ALA A 94 -0.88 3.50 -8.60
N ILE A 95 -2.01 3.02 -9.12
CA ILE A 95 -2.81 3.66 -10.17
C ILE A 95 -4.13 4.07 -9.52
N ASN A 96 -4.23 5.34 -9.11
CA ASN A 96 -5.40 5.81 -8.36
C ASN A 96 -6.58 6.14 -9.28
N THR A 97 -6.29 6.73 -10.44
CA THR A 97 -7.22 6.96 -11.53
C THR A 97 -6.50 6.77 -12.86
N LYS A 98 -7.21 6.87 -13.98
CA LYS A 98 -6.61 6.75 -15.31
C LYS A 98 -5.44 7.73 -15.54
N ASP A 99 -5.50 8.91 -14.91
CA ASP A 99 -4.57 10.03 -15.09
C ASP A 99 -3.84 10.43 -13.80
N LEU A 100 -3.88 9.59 -12.76
CA LEU A 100 -3.20 9.84 -11.49
C LEU A 100 -2.52 8.58 -10.97
N LEU A 101 -1.21 8.57 -11.02
CA LEU A 101 -0.34 7.50 -10.56
C LEU A 101 0.44 7.93 -9.31
N VAL A 102 1.02 6.95 -8.64
CA VAL A 102 2.06 7.17 -7.63
C VAL A 102 3.32 6.45 -8.07
N VAL A 103 4.41 7.20 -8.20
CA VAL A 103 5.74 6.67 -8.47
C VAL A 103 6.55 6.64 -7.17
N SER A 104 7.26 5.56 -6.94
CA SER A 104 7.98 5.29 -5.68
C SER A 104 9.34 4.64 -5.97
N GLY A 105 10.36 4.99 -5.19
CA GLY A 105 11.66 4.35 -5.28
C GLY A 105 12.82 5.21 -4.78
N ASN A 106 14.00 4.93 -5.32
CA ASN A 106 15.27 5.56 -4.92
C ASN A 106 15.25 7.07 -5.13
N GLU A 107 15.76 7.84 -4.15
CA GLU A 107 15.77 9.30 -4.19
C GLU A 107 16.58 9.86 -5.36
N ASP A 108 17.82 9.37 -5.54
CA ASP A 108 18.69 9.81 -6.65
C ASP A 108 18.13 9.51 -8.04
N VAL A 109 17.37 8.41 -8.16
CA VAL A 109 16.70 8.02 -9.42
C VAL A 109 15.44 8.83 -9.62
N MET A 110 14.73 9.14 -8.52
CA MET A 110 13.54 9.98 -8.54
C MET A 110 13.85 11.38 -9.07
N GLU A 111 14.96 12.00 -8.64
CA GLU A 111 15.36 13.31 -9.14
C GLU A 111 15.54 13.33 -10.67
N LYS A 112 16.12 12.28 -11.24
CA LYS A 112 16.27 12.13 -12.69
C LYS A 112 14.90 11.98 -13.38
N PHE A 113 14.00 11.20 -12.78
CA PHE A 113 12.65 11.03 -13.30
C PHE A 113 11.86 12.36 -13.28
N LEU A 114 12.00 13.17 -12.23
CA LEU A 114 11.33 14.47 -12.15
C LEU A 114 11.82 15.44 -13.25
N GLN A 115 13.12 15.41 -13.60
CA GLN A 115 13.63 16.18 -14.74
C GLN A 115 12.98 15.72 -16.06
N ILE A 116 12.89 14.40 -16.28
CA ILE A 116 12.19 13.85 -17.45
C ILE A 116 10.71 14.28 -17.46
N ALA A 117 10.06 14.28 -16.30
CA ALA A 117 8.66 14.70 -16.17
C ALA A 117 8.50 16.20 -16.55
N ASP A 118 9.40 17.06 -16.07
CA ASP A 118 9.40 18.49 -16.43
C ASP A 118 9.58 18.72 -17.94
N GLU A 119 10.53 17.99 -18.57
CA GLU A 119 10.77 18.07 -20.03
C GLU A 119 9.55 17.61 -20.85
N ASN A 120 8.71 16.73 -20.30
CA ASN A 120 7.49 16.23 -20.94
C ASN A 120 6.22 16.97 -20.48
N GLY A 121 6.33 18.02 -19.66
CA GLY A 121 5.19 18.80 -19.15
C GLY A 121 4.28 18.03 -18.22
N ILE A 122 4.79 17.00 -17.56
CA ILE A 122 4.04 16.16 -16.61
C ILE A 122 4.07 16.80 -15.22
N THR A 123 2.89 17.05 -14.64
CA THR A 123 2.79 17.62 -13.30
C THR A 123 2.88 16.51 -12.22
N TYR A 124 3.53 16.85 -11.12
CA TYR A 124 3.74 15.94 -10.01
C TYR A 124 3.73 16.65 -8.65
N GLY A 125 3.56 15.89 -7.58
CA GLY A 125 3.61 16.39 -6.22
C GLY A 125 4.24 15.38 -5.26
N GLN A 126 5.14 15.84 -4.38
CA GLN A 126 5.77 14.96 -3.41
C GLN A 126 4.76 14.50 -2.36
N LEU A 127 4.76 13.20 -2.07
CA LEU A 127 4.01 12.62 -0.96
C LEU A 127 4.89 12.60 0.30
N HIS A 128 4.35 13.10 1.41
CA HIS A 128 5.05 13.12 2.70
C HIS A 128 4.97 11.75 3.40
N THR A 129 5.67 10.77 2.83
CA THR A 129 5.82 9.41 3.37
C THR A 129 7.18 9.22 4.02
N SER A 130 7.29 8.29 4.97
CA SER A 130 8.55 7.96 5.65
C SER A 130 9.48 7.09 4.81
N ALA A 131 8.95 6.42 3.78
CA ALA A 131 9.71 5.55 2.88
C ALA A 131 9.04 5.44 1.51
N ALA A 132 9.75 4.89 0.54
CA ALA A 132 9.24 4.58 -0.80
C ALA A 132 8.48 3.25 -0.79
N PHE A 133 7.25 3.27 -0.27
CA PHE A 133 6.39 2.09 -0.22
C PHE A 133 6.04 1.58 -1.62
N HIS A 134 5.77 0.28 -1.73
CA HIS A 134 5.40 -0.38 -2.99
C HIS A 134 6.44 -0.21 -4.10
N SER A 135 7.73 -0.20 -3.74
CA SER A 135 8.86 -0.15 -4.67
C SER A 135 9.82 -1.32 -4.43
N CYS A 136 10.81 -1.48 -5.31
CA CYS A 136 11.89 -2.45 -5.15
C CYS A 136 12.65 -2.30 -3.82
N LEU A 137 12.61 -1.14 -3.17
CA LEU A 137 13.20 -0.92 -1.85
C LEU A 137 12.53 -1.75 -0.74
N MET A 138 11.32 -2.28 -0.98
CA MET A 138 10.62 -3.16 -0.05
C MET A 138 11.02 -4.64 -0.19
N GLU A 139 11.70 -5.04 -1.26
CA GLU A 139 12.11 -6.43 -1.48
C GLU A 139 12.90 -7.06 -0.33
N PRO A 140 13.86 -6.35 0.31
CA PRO A 140 14.64 -6.93 1.40
C PRO A 140 13.83 -7.44 2.60
N VAL A 141 12.62 -6.89 2.84
CA VAL A 141 11.78 -7.29 3.98
C VAL A 141 10.73 -8.32 3.63
N LEU A 142 10.58 -8.71 2.36
CA LEU A 142 9.56 -9.66 1.94
C LEU A 142 9.74 -11.04 2.58
N ALA A 143 10.99 -11.52 2.68
CA ALA A 143 11.28 -12.82 3.28
C ALA A 143 10.88 -12.86 4.76
N ASP A 144 11.25 -11.84 5.53
CA ASP A 144 10.92 -11.75 6.95
C ASP A 144 9.41 -11.62 7.16
N PHE A 145 8.74 -10.79 6.36
CA PHE A 145 7.29 -10.66 6.43
C PHE A 145 6.58 -11.98 6.07
N TYR A 146 7.07 -12.71 5.07
CA TYR A 146 6.54 -14.02 4.70
C TYR A 146 6.65 -15.04 5.84
N GLU A 147 7.75 -15.04 6.62
CA GLU A 147 7.90 -15.91 7.79
C GLU A 147 6.88 -15.60 8.90
N VAL A 148 6.47 -14.36 9.04
CA VAL A 148 5.37 -13.97 9.94
C VAL A 148 4.03 -14.41 9.37
N ALA A 149 3.77 -14.15 8.10
CA ALA A 149 2.51 -14.48 7.44
C ALA A 149 2.21 -16.00 7.44
N LYS A 150 3.23 -16.85 7.33
CA LYS A 150 3.08 -18.31 7.41
C LYS A 150 2.54 -18.83 8.75
N LYS A 151 2.63 -18.04 9.81
CA LYS A 151 2.13 -18.41 11.15
C LYS A 151 0.65 -18.12 11.32
N VAL A 152 0.08 -17.36 10.41
CA VAL A 152 -1.32 -16.94 10.44
C VAL A 152 -2.20 -17.98 9.75
N THR A 153 -3.37 -18.23 10.33
CA THR A 153 -4.36 -19.10 9.73
C THR A 153 -5.27 -18.31 8.81
N PHE A 154 -5.24 -18.62 7.51
CA PHE A 154 -6.12 -18.07 6.52
C PHE A 154 -7.32 -18.96 6.27
N ASN A 155 -8.52 -18.41 6.36
CA ASN A 155 -9.79 -19.07 6.10
C ASN A 155 -10.39 -18.58 4.77
N PRO A 156 -11.31 -19.33 4.14
CA PRO A 156 -12.07 -18.83 3.02
C PRO A 156 -12.86 -17.55 3.38
N ALA A 157 -12.82 -16.56 2.50
CA ALA A 157 -13.56 -15.31 2.69
C ALA A 157 -15.06 -15.55 2.69
N LYS A 158 -15.80 -14.99 3.67
CA LYS A 158 -17.25 -15.01 3.75
C LYS A 158 -17.89 -13.91 2.90
N ILE A 159 -17.13 -12.85 2.60
CA ILE A 159 -17.52 -11.72 1.75
C ILE A 159 -16.44 -11.62 0.66
N ARG A 160 -16.85 -11.42 -0.58
CA ARG A 160 -15.89 -11.28 -1.69
C ARG A 160 -14.95 -10.11 -1.46
N ILE A 161 -13.69 -10.30 -1.84
CA ILE A 161 -12.67 -9.25 -1.79
C ILE A 161 -12.15 -9.04 -3.21
N ALA A 162 -12.13 -7.79 -3.64
CA ALA A 162 -11.39 -7.37 -4.83
C ALA A 162 -9.99 -6.98 -4.37
N SER A 163 -8.98 -7.74 -4.78
CA SER A 163 -7.59 -7.36 -4.54
C SER A 163 -7.17 -6.21 -5.46
N THR A 164 -6.33 -5.33 -4.96
CA THR A 164 -5.67 -4.29 -5.75
C THR A 164 -4.34 -4.77 -6.35
N LEU A 165 -3.96 -6.02 -6.10
CA LEU A 165 -2.84 -6.70 -6.76
C LEU A 165 -3.34 -7.40 -8.02
N ASN A 166 -2.65 -7.19 -9.15
CA ASN A 166 -2.90 -7.88 -10.43
C ASN A 166 -2.27 -9.28 -10.42
#